data_a6536813e96dd3986ab943baf9156b90
#
_entry.id   a6536813e96dd3986ab943baf9156b90
#
_cell.length_a   1.000
_cell.length_b   1.000
_cell.length_c   1.000
_cell.angle_alpha   90.00
_cell.angle_beta   90.00
_cell.angle_gamma   90.00
#
_symmetry.space_group_name_H-M   'P 1'
#
loop_
_entity.id
_entity.type
_entity.pdbx_description
1 polymer ?
#
loop_
_entity_poly.entity_id
_entity_poly.type
_entity_poly.pdbx_seq_one_letter_code
_entity_poly.pdbx_strand_id
1 'polypeptide(L)'
;MKFKTQTASFLGLTLLLANTACRSTDNTLETNTTNNRQVSVKMNLSGSEDDIETSEKLASVKNNMVSTGIQTQTIPYDNNYSIIATLLPVKAAISGTAALNPMAAVTELKSGIRYKVLVYDSSSKLVDQKEFVYKQNETDGFLLDGGKTYTFVAFSVNSTNAADTPAVTNPNNFSTAMLSNINKDLMYFKTVKTVTGNAPNTLDIVLKHQFTRITTNIDASQVESTGIITGVNNPVFSGGNASAQLAFSNDTQLSYTGSNTTSFNFPNINQSKITSDPAIIIGNTPNGASLNIGNLIIDGTSKNNVLFSNLKITPRSQYNLNLKLTPCTQFNMNPTPFDQDASLPNNSKYFGFNGIPDRFIVDFTYVDNSFSFIVNNTRITADEIQFDNQSGTINIQFPDGAKWGQSGGIPAIYNIAANSPTAPVIRVVIDRNGNTAFYGKRQSGDLVLQPLTYTGSGGIKKINWTSGYNEVYITQVASGPTRIKGTGYGKQNTTCP
;
A
#
# COMPACT_ATOMS: atom_id res chain seq x y z
N MET A 1 -44.62 32.34 -42.58
CA MET A 1 -46.05 32.74 -42.35
C MET A 1 -46.12 33.41 -40.97
N LYS A 2 -46.39 34.72 -40.97
CA LYS A 2 -47.02 35.60 -39.94
C LYS A 2 -46.53 35.47 -38.47
N PHE A 3 -45.69 36.41 -37.99
CA PHE A 3 -46.01 37.70 -37.36
C PHE A 3 -47.11 37.65 -36.32
N LYS A 4 -46.78 37.97 -35.07
CA LYS A 4 -47.37 39.14 -34.38
C LYS A 4 -46.59 39.51 -33.10
N THR A 5 -46.02 40.68 -33.15
CA THR A 5 -45.67 41.62 -32.09
C THR A 5 -46.94 42.08 -31.30
N GLN A 6 -46.77 42.32 -30.00
CA GLN A 6 -47.48 43.45 -29.37
C GLN A 6 -46.68 44.02 -28.21
N THR A 7 -46.45 45.25 -28.30
CA THR A 7 -45.88 46.27 -27.42
C THR A 7 -46.92 46.87 -26.47
N ALA A 8 -46.40 47.58 -25.49
CA ALA A 8 -46.97 48.70 -24.71
C ALA A 8 -47.35 48.34 -23.26
N SER A 9 -47.21 49.10 -22.22
CA SER A 9 -46.74 50.49 -22.05
C SER A 9 -46.65 50.78 -20.56
N PHE A 10 -45.69 51.59 -20.15
CA PHE A 10 -45.69 52.61 -19.10
C PHE A 10 -46.81 52.62 -18.04
N LEU A 11 -46.42 52.61 -16.74
CA LEU A 11 -46.83 53.67 -15.83
C LEU A 11 -45.85 53.78 -14.67
N GLY A 12 -45.24 54.94 -14.49
CA GLY A 12 -44.37 55.28 -13.39
C GLY A 12 -45.17 55.61 -12.12
N LEU A 13 -44.59 55.27 -10.99
CA LEU A 13 -44.98 55.82 -9.71
C LEU A 13 -43.77 56.14 -8.89
N THR A 14 -43.39 57.42 -8.88
CA THR A 14 -42.45 58.06 -7.96
C THR A 14 -42.97 58.03 -6.56
N LEU A 15 -42.31 57.31 -5.64
CA LEU A 15 -42.59 57.48 -4.21
C LEU A 15 -41.31 57.99 -3.53
N LEU A 16 -41.38 59.23 -3.09
CA LEU A 16 -40.43 59.89 -2.19
C LEU A 16 -40.37 59.11 -0.87
N LEU A 17 -39.23 58.59 -0.50
CA LEU A 17 -38.91 58.10 0.82
C LEU A 17 -38.02 59.13 1.51
N ALA A 18 -38.63 59.77 2.54
CA ALA A 18 -37.97 60.70 3.44
C ALA A 18 -36.87 59.98 4.24
N ASN A 19 -35.64 60.49 4.13
CA ASN A 19 -34.55 60.15 5.01
C ASN A 19 -34.76 60.65 6.40
N THR A 20 -35.15 59.78 7.35
CA THR A 20 -34.94 60.04 8.76
C THR A 20 -33.55 59.64 9.17
N ALA A 21 -32.61 60.56 9.10
CA ALA A 21 -31.32 60.42 9.73
C ALA A 21 -31.48 60.39 11.25
N CYS A 22 -31.41 59.25 11.91
CA CYS A 22 -31.14 59.21 13.34
C CYS A 22 -29.68 59.63 13.56
N ARG A 23 -29.55 60.88 13.99
CA ARG A 23 -28.30 61.41 14.53
C ARG A 23 -28.09 60.75 15.89
N SER A 24 -27.19 59.77 15.98
CA SER A 24 -26.70 59.32 17.27
C SER A 24 -25.75 60.39 17.81
N THR A 25 -26.13 60.96 18.92
CA THR A 25 -25.33 61.88 19.73
C THR A 25 -23.99 61.24 20.06
N ASP A 26 -22.92 61.90 19.66
CA ASP A 26 -21.58 61.68 20.21
C ASP A 26 -21.64 61.81 21.74
N ASN A 27 -21.52 60.70 22.41
CA ASN A 27 -21.10 60.67 23.80
C ASN A 27 -19.60 60.38 23.83
N THR A 28 -18.89 61.41 24.18
CA THR A 28 -17.58 61.47 24.81
C THR A 28 -16.96 60.13 25.14
N LEU A 29 -15.78 59.95 24.57
CA LEU A 29 -14.73 58.98 24.95
C LEU A 29 -14.55 58.97 26.47
N GLU A 30 -15.19 58.05 27.16
CA GLU A 30 -14.60 57.51 28.37
C GLU A 30 -13.71 56.33 27.97
N THR A 31 -12.42 56.55 28.07
CA THR A 31 -11.40 55.49 28.07
C THR A 31 -11.58 54.65 29.32
N ASN A 32 -12.57 53.76 29.31
CA ASN A 32 -12.66 52.66 30.28
C ASN A 32 -12.06 51.39 29.65
N THR A 33 -10.79 51.21 29.85
CA THR A 33 -10.02 50.03 29.65
C THR A 33 -10.44 48.92 30.60
N THR A 34 -11.54 48.24 30.29
CA THR A 34 -11.78 46.84 30.70
C THR A 34 -12.85 46.24 29.81
N ASN A 35 -12.48 45.92 28.56
CA ASN A 35 -13.34 45.15 27.67
C ASN A 35 -13.40 43.68 28.10
N ASN A 36 -14.12 43.38 29.18
CA ASN A 36 -14.54 42.02 29.54
C ASN A 36 -15.76 41.57 28.70
N ARG A 37 -15.85 41.98 27.44
CA ARG A 37 -16.91 41.50 26.57
C ARG A 37 -16.56 40.09 26.10
N GLN A 38 -17.36 39.10 26.52
CA GLN A 38 -17.25 37.74 26.02
C GLN A 38 -17.55 37.70 24.53
N VAL A 39 -16.68 37.01 23.79
CA VAL A 39 -16.80 36.81 22.35
C VAL A 39 -16.71 35.32 22.02
N SER A 40 -17.39 34.92 20.97
CA SER A 40 -17.37 33.55 20.51
C SER A 40 -16.09 33.27 19.77
N VAL A 41 -15.45 32.12 20.06
CA VAL A 41 -14.32 31.54 19.32
C VAL A 41 -14.81 30.26 18.69
N LYS A 42 -14.96 30.24 17.38
CA LYS A 42 -15.42 29.08 16.61
C LYS A 42 -14.27 28.13 16.31
N MET A 43 -14.54 26.83 16.27
CA MET A 43 -13.57 25.81 15.87
C MET A 43 -13.60 25.64 14.36
N ASN A 44 -12.42 25.45 13.76
CA ASN A 44 -12.23 25.14 12.34
C ASN A 44 -11.14 24.06 12.24
N LEU A 45 -11.54 22.80 12.34
CA LEU A 45 -10.64 21.68 12.18
C LEU A 45 -10.51 21.34 10.69
N SER A 46 -9.35 21.62 10.09
CA SER A 46 -9.08 21.34 8.68
C SER A 46 -8.75 19.87 8.40
N GLY A 47 -8.19 19.16 9.38
CA GLY A 47 -7.80 17.76 9.23
C GLY A 47 -6.59 17.40 10.07
N SER A 48 -5.84 16.39 9.63
CA SER A 48 -4.60 15.97 10.25
C SER A 48 -3.42 16.02 9.28
N GLU A 49 -2.22 16.15 9.83
CA GLU A 49 -0.96 16.06 9.10
C GLU A 49 0.02 15.12 9.82
N ASP A 50 0.93 14.53 9.05
CA ASP A 50 2.09 13.83 9.59
C ASP A 50 3.24 14.82 9.77
N ASP A 51 4.07 14.62 10.80
CA ASP A 51 5.30 15.39 10.95
C ASP A 51 6.30 14.88 9.90
N ILE A 52 6.51 15.67 8.88
CA ILE A 52 7.43 15.32 7.81
C ILE A 52 8.79 15.84 8.21
N GLU A 53 9.80 14.96 8.30
CA GLU A 53 11.18 15.39 8.46
C GLU A 53 11.55 16.33 7.31
N THR A 54 11.56 17.62 7.58
CA THR A 54 12.07 18.60 6.62
C THR A 54 13.57 18.41 6.48
N SER A 55 14.03 18.42 5.24
CA SER A 55 15.44 18.29 4.86
C SER A 55 16.37 19.36 5.48
N GLU A 56 15.86 20.30 6.24
CA GLU A 56 16.65 21.36 6.90
C GLU A 56 17.59 20.85 8.00
N LYS A 57 17.29 19.72 8.64
CA LYS A 57 18.24 19.08 9.56
C LYS A 57 19.41 18.40 8.87
N LEU A 58 19.34 18.22 7.55
CA LEU A 58 20.39 17.58 6.73
C LEU A 58 21.41 18.59 6.18
N ALA A 59 21.13 19.89 6.21
CA ALA A 59 21.99 20.92 5.63
C ALA A 59 23.19 21.33 6.50
N SER A 60 23.26 20.93 7.77
CA SER A 60 24.34 21.35 8.69
C SER A 60 25.47 20.33 8.85
N VAL A 61 25.44 19.20 8.15
CA VAL A 61 26.52 18.20 8.17
C VAL A 61 27.25 18.19 6.84
N LYS A 62 28.21 19.09 6.68
CA LYS A 62 29.25 18.96 5.66
C LYS A 62 30.10 17.73 6.02
N ASN A 63 30.21 16.81 5.05
CA ASN A 63 31.08 15.63 5.04
C ASN A 63 30.66 14.47 5.95
N ASN A 64 29.66 13.74 5.52
CA ASN A 64 29.59 12.28 5.41
C ASN A 64 28.23 12.00 4.80
N MET A 65 28.15 11.17 3.78
CA MET A 65 26.86 10.69 3.24
C MET A 65 26.13 9.98 4.40
N VAL A 66 25.32 10.75 5.15
CA VAL A 66 24.38 10.18 6.10
C VAL A 66 23.35 9.48 5.23
N SER A 67 23.32 8.18 5.33
CA SER A 67 22.29 7.36 4.69
C SER A 67 20.93 8.00 4.96
N THR A 68 20.12 8.13 3.95
CA THR A 68 18.83 8.81 3.92
C THR A 68 17.75 8.18 4.82
N GLY A 69 18.07 7.58 5.97
CA GLY A 69 17.14 6.88 6.85
C GLY A 69 16.55 5.60 6.23
N ILE A 70 16.97 5.23 5.03
CA ILE A 70 16.54 4.01 4.36
C ILE A 70 17.23 2.83 5.02
N GLN A 71 16.43 1.85 5.44
CA GLN A 71 16.92 0.60 6.03
C GLN A 71 16.57 -0.54 5.10
N THR A 72 17.57 -1.34 4.72
CA THR A 72 17.37 -2.48 3.80
C THR A 72 17.88 -3.75 4.46
N GLN A 73 17.12 -4.84 4.30
CA GLN A 73 17.47 -6.18 4.75
C GLN A 73 17.06 -7.20 3.69
N THR A 74 17.86 -8.23 3.51
CA THR A 74 17.54 -9.35 2.59
C THR A 74 17.36 -10.62 3.39
N ILE A 75 16.26 -11.35 3.07
CA ILE A 75 15.91 -12.63 3.70
C ILE A 75 15.65 -13.65 2.59
N PRO A 76 16.25 -14.84 2.64
CA PRO A 76 15.93 -15.89 1.67
C PRO A 76 14.46 -16.33 1.84
N TYR A 77 13.70 -16.34 0.76
CA TYR A 77 12.33 -16.85 0.73
C TYR A 77 12.33 -18.37 0.50
N ASP A 78 12.93 -18.78 -0.61
CA ASP A 78 13.15 -20.17 -0.98
C ASP A 78 14.49 -20.32 -1.74
N ASN A 79 14.67 -21.41 -2.47
CA ASN A 79 15.89 -21.63 -3.25
C ASN A 79 15.99 -20.71 -4.48
N ASN A 80 14.93 -20.01 -4.85
CA ASN A 80 14.82 -19.24 -6.09
C ASN A 80 14.65 -17.74 -5.86
N TYR A 81 14.17 -17.35 -4.68
CA TYR A 81 13.80 -15.97 -4.38
C TYR A 81 14.28 -15.53 -3.00
N SER A 82 14.61 -14.27 -2.90
CA SER A 82 14.83 -13.57 -1.65
C SER A 82 13.82 -12.43 -1.51
N ILE A 83 13.49 -12.07 -0.28
CA ILE A 83 12.72 -10.88 0.03
C ILE A 83 13.69 -9.76 0.38
N ILE A 84 13.66 -8.69 -0.40
CA ILE A 84 14.34 -7.44 -0.07
C ILE A 84 13.34 -6.56 0.66
N ALA A 85 13.55 -6.37 1.96
CA ALA A 85 12.78 -5.44 2.78
C ALA A 85 13.45 -4.09 2.79
N THR A 86 12.69 -3.03 2.51
CA THR A 86 13.17 -1.65 2.53
C THR A 86 12.19 -0.80 3.32
N LEU A 87 12.62 -0.28 4.46
CA LEU A 87 11.88 0.70 5.26
C LEU A 87 12.25 2.11 4.80
N LEU A 88 11.27 2.83 4.28
CA LEU A 88 11.43 4.16 3.70
C LEU A 88 10.58 5.17 4.46
N PRO A 89 11.15 6.26 5.00
CA PRO A 89 10.34 7.38 5.48
C PRO A 89 9.56 8.00 4.31
N VAL A 90 8.28 8.27 4.52
CA VAL A 90 7.44 8.99 3.56
C VAL A 90 7.83 10.46 3.63
N LYS A 91 8.36 10.99 2.52
CA LYS A 91 8.69 12.41 2.39
C LYS A 91 7.47 13.15 1.83
N ALA A 92 7.30 14.42 2.23
CA ALA A 92 6.34 15.30 1.56
C ALA A 92 6.61 15.34 0.07
N ALA A 93 5.56 15.22 -0.72
CA ALA A 93 5.64 15.45 -2.15
C ALA A 93 6.01 16.94 -2.37
N ILE A 94 7.21 17.21 -2.87
CA ILE A 94 7.60 18.56 -3.31
C ILE A 94 6.87 18.77 -4.65
N SER A 95 5.69 19.37 -4.60
CA SER A 95 5.01 19.79 -5.81
C SER A 95 5.47 21.20 -6.20
N GLY A 96 6.30 21.26 -7.27
CA GLY A 96 6.57 22.50 -7.96
C GLY A 96 7.83 23.26 -7.55
N THR A 97 8.46 23.83 -8.53
CA THR A 97 9.70 24.60 -8.56
C THR A 97 9.65 25.95 -7.84
N ALA A 98 9.18 26.07 -6.62
CA ALA A 98 9.29 27.34 -5.85
C ALA A 98 8.80 27.29 -4.40
N ALA A 99 8.62 26.15 -3.73
CA ALA A 99 8.24 26.18 -2.33
C ALA A 99 9.49 26.06 -1.44
N LEU A 100 9.86 27.16 -0.80
CA LEU A 100 10.92 27.23 0.20
C LEU A 100 10.59 26.50 1.52
N ASN A 101 9.33 26.04 1.69
CA ASN A 101 8.89 25.21 2.81
C ASN A 101 7.91 24.15 2.28
N PRO A 102 8.27 22.86 2.23
CA PRO A 102 7.33 21.80 1.96
C PRO A 102 6.34 21.73 3.14
N MET A 103 5.12 22.21 2.92
CA MET A 103 4.03 21.99 3.87
C MET A 103 3.57 20.52 3.79
N ALA A 104 3.43 19.88 4.94
CA ALA A 104 2.77 18.59 5.03
C ALA A 104 1.37 18.70 4.40
N ALA A 105 0.98 17.71 3.61
CA ALA A 105 -0.36 17.68 3.07
C ALA A 105 -1.36 17.42 4.20
N VAL A 106 -2.29 18.35 4.42
CA VAL A 106 -3.40 18.15 5.36
C VAL A 106 -4.36 17.14 4.77
N THR A 107 -4.59 16.07 5.49
CA THR A 107 -5.55 15.02 5.14
C THR A 107 -6.85 15.25 5.92
N GLU A 108 -7.96 15.32 5.21
CA GLU A 108 -9.27 15.50 5.83
C GLU A 108 -9.63 14.26 6.67
N LEU A 109 -10.16 14.46 7.87
CA LEU A 109 -10.62 13.38 8.74
C LEU A 109 -11.97 12.83 8.25
N LYS A 110 -12.30 11.61 8.65
CA LYS A 110 -13.64 11.06 8.41
C LYS A 110 -14.67 11.87 9.26
N SER A 111 -15.81 12.18 8.66
CA SER A 111 -16.92 12.81 9.40
C SER A 111 -17.29 11.98 10.63
N GLY A 112 -17.58 12.65 11.74
CA GLY A 112 -17.92 12.00 13.00
C GLY A 112 -16.74 11.69 13.91
N ILE A 113 -15.50 11.93 13.49
CA ILE A 113 -14.32 11.83 14.36
C ILE A 113 -14.46 12.83 15.51
N ARG A 114 -14.19 12.37 16.72
CA ARG A 114 -14.26 13.18 17.93
C ARG A 114 -12.92 13.81 18.24
N TYR A 115 -12.94 15.07 18.69
CA TYR A 115 -11.79 15.76 19.23
C TYR A 115 -12.17 16.63 20.41
N LYS A 116 -11.26 16.77 21.36
CA LYS A 116 -11.45 17.56 22.57
C LYS A 116 -10.55 18.79 22.54
N VAL A 117 -11.09 19.92 22.98
CA VAL A 117 -10.34 21.17 23.09
C VAL A 117 -10.42 21.66 24.54
N LEU A 118 -9.26 22.04 25.10
CA LEU A 118 -9.13 22.70 26.38
C LEU A 118 -8.56 24.10 26.17
N VAL A 119 -9.04 25.04 26.97
CA VAL A 119 -8.64 26.44 26.93
C VAL A 119 -8.05 26.85 28.28
N TYR A 120 -6.83 27.34 28.28
CA TYR A 120 -6.13 27.82 29.48
C TYR A 120 -5.85 29.31 29.38
N ASP A 121 -5.95 30.04 30.50
CA ASP A 121 -5.60 31.45 30.59
C ASP A 121 -4.04 31.63 30.72
N SER A 122 -3.61 32.87 30.73
CA SER A 122 -2.19 33.24 30.89
C SER A 122 -1.57 32.83 32.23
N SER A 123 -2.42 32.50 33.23
CA SER A 123 -2.00 31.97 34.54
C SER A 123 -1.97 30.44 34.57
N SER A 124 -2.08 29.77 33.43
CA SER A 124 -2.12 28.31 33.29
C SER A 124 -3.39 27.65 33.88
N LYS A 125 -4.42 28.41 34.19
CA LYS A 125 -5.65 27.88 34.75
C LYS A 125 -6.63 27.49 33.64
N LEU A 126 -7.29 26.35 33.79
CA LEU A 126 -8.36 25.91 32.87
C LEU A 126 -9.53 26.88 32.91
N VAL A 127 -9.93 27.40 31.75
CA VAL A 127 -11.08 28.28 31.57
C VAL A 127 -12.31 27.49 31.15
N ASP A 128 -12.14 26.63 30.15
CA ASP A 128 -13.23 25.80 29.62
C ASP A 128 -12.67 24.58 28.87
N GLN A 129 -13.49 23.55 28.67
CA GLN A 129 -13.17 22.40 27.83
C GLN A 129 -14.45 21.86 27.17
N LYS A 130 -14.33 21.47 25.89
CA LYS A 130 -15.44 20.90 25.13
C LYS A 130 -14.97 19.77 24.23
N GLU A 131 -15.88 18.84 23.98
CA GLU A 131 -15.72 17.81 22.96
C GLU A 131 -16.52 18.20 21.72
N PHE A 132 -15.89 18.08 20.57
CA PHE A 132 -16.48 18.36 19.26
C PHE A 132 -16.50 17.09 18.41
N VAL A 133 -17.42 17.08 17.45
CA VAL A 133 -17.54 16.05 16.44
C VAL A 133 -17.28 16.70 15.09
N TYR A 134 -16.24 16.23 14.40
CA TYR A 134 -15.80 16.79 13.12
C TYR A 134 -16.93 16.85 12.10
N LYS A 135 -17.12 18.01 11.50
CA LYS A 135 -18.21 18.35 10.54
C LYS A 135 -19.63 18.24 11.10
N GLN A 136 -19.82 18.30 12.42
CA GLN A 136 -21.17 18.24 13.02
C GLN A 136 -21.48 19.40 13.97
N ASN A 137 -20.66 19.66 15.01
CA ASN A 137 -20.96 20.68 16.04
C ASN A 137 -19.82 21.69 16.25
N GLU A 138 -19.00 21.94 15.25
CA GLU A 138 -17.83 22.85 15.33
C GLU A 138 -18.24 24.34 15.48
N THR A 139 -19.49 24.67 15.23
CA THR A 139 -20.04 26.02 15.44
C THR A 139 -20.27 26.38 16.90
N ASP A 140 -20.28 25.38 17.79
CA ASP A 140 -20.57 25.55 19.23
C ASP A 140 -19.36 26.03 20.04
N GLY A 141 -18.52 26.85 19.49
CA GLY A 141 -17.25 27.33 20.03
C GLY A 141 -17.21 27.70 21.51
N PHE A 142 -16.19 28.43 21.94
CA PHE A 142 -16.03 28.92 23.32
C PHE A 142 -16.44 30.36 23.44
N LEU A 143 -17.01 30.77 24.60
CA LEU A 143 -17.22 32.16 24.99
C LEU A 143 -16.04 32.60 25.86
N LEU A 144 -15.21 33.51 25.36
CA LEU A 144 -13.99 33.95 26.03
C LEU A 144 -13.92 35.49 26.11
N ASP A 145 -13.20 36.01 27.08
CA ASP A 145 -13.02 37.45 27.22
C ASP A 145 -12.13 38.00 26.08
N GLY A 146 -12.64 39.00 25.38
CA GLY A 146 -11.90 39.73 24.36
C GLY A 146 -10.69 40.48 24.93
N GLY A 147 -9.61 40.59 24.17
CA GLY A 147 -8.36 41.22 24.57
C GLY A 147 -7.43 40.34 25.40
N LYS A 148 -7.87 39.15 25.84
CA LYS A 148 -7.05 38.20 26.60
C LYS A 148 -6.38 37.14 25.69
N THR A 149 -5.25 36.65 26.17
CA THR A 149 -4.49 35.58 25.50
C THR A 149 -4.77 34.26 26.19
N TYR A 150 -5.03 33.23 25.37
CA TYR A 150 -5.30 31.86 25.83
C TYR A 150 -4.39 30.85 25.14
N THR A 151 -4.11 29.76 25.85
CA THR A 151 -3.51 28.57 25.26
C THR A 151 -4.61 27.55 24.94
N PHE A 152 -4.70 27.16 23.69
CA PHE A 152 -5.63 26.14 23.21
C PHE A 152 -4.86 24.84 23.01
N VAL A 153 -5.41 23.75 23.53
CA VAL A 153 -4.91 22.38 23.33
C VAL A 153 -6.04 21.56 22.73
N ALA A 154 -5.83 21.02 21.54
CA ALA A 154 -6.77 20.13 20.87
C ALA A 154 -6.17 18.76 20.65
N PHE A 155 -6.94 17.70 20.82
CA PHE A 155 -6.49 16.34 20.55
C PHE A 155 -7.63 15.41 20.14
N SER A 156 -7.27 14.36 19.40
CA SER A 156 -8.13 13.28 18.95
C SER A 156 -7.37 11.98 18.94
N VAL A 157 -8.06 10.86 18.97
CA VAL A 157 -7.48 9.53 18.73
C VAL A 157 -8.05 8.86 17.48
N ASN A 158 -8.50 9.68 16.53
CA ASN A 158 -9.04 9.22 15.25
C ASN A 158 -10.22 8.25 15.39
N SER A 159 -11.08 8.49 16.37
CA SER A 159 -12.21 7.61 16.68
C SER A 159 -13.53 8.38 16.70
N THR A 160 -14.61 7.71 16.32
CA THR A 160 -15.99 8.20 16.47
C THR A 160 -16.59 7.84 17.84
N ASN A 161 -15.96 6.95 18.59
CA ASN A 161 -16.42 6.51 19.90
C ASN A 161 -15.90 7.43 21.01
N ALA A 162 -16.82 8.02 21.79
CA ALA A 162 -16.46 8.91 22.90
C ALA A 162 -15.61 8.24 23.99
N ALA A 163 -15.80 6.93 24.21
CA ALA A 163 -15.04 6.18 25.22
C ALA A 163 -13.55 6.04 24.88
N ASP A 164 -13.15 6.33 23.62
CA ASP A 164 -11.76 6.25 23.17
C ASP A 164 -10.98 7.54 23.48
N THR A 165 -11.67 8.66 23.78
CA THR A 165 -11.01 9.93 24.09
C THR A 165 -10.17 9.82 25.35
N PRO A 166 -8.85 10.05 25.30
CA PRO A 166 -7.99 9.92 26.47
C PRO A 166 -8.40 10.89 27.60
N ALA A 167 -8.31 10.42 28.83
CA ALA A 167 -8.51 11.27 29.98
C ALA A 167 -7.35 12.26 30.15
N VAL A 168 -7.68 13.49 30.51
CA VAL A 168 -6.69 14.49 30.92
C VAL A 168 -6.49 14.42 32.42
N THR A 169 -5.29 14.10 32.86
CA THR A 169 -4.89 14.13 34.27
C THR A 169 -4.52 15.57 34.64
N ASN A 170 -4.93 16.02 35.82
CA ASN A 170 -4.71 17.39 36.34
C ASN A 170 -5.17 18.50 35.36
N PRO A 171 -6.40 18.44 34.79
CA PRO A 171 -6.81 19.34 33.74
C PRO A 171 -6.86 20.80 34.16
N ASN A 172 -6.96 21.10 35.45
CA ASN A 172 -7.15 22.46 35.95
C ASN A 172 -5.92 23.36 35.85
N ASN A 173 -4.71 22.78 35.59
CA ASN A 173 -3.49 23.53 35.48
C ASN A 173 -2.67 23.03 34.29
N PHE A 174 -2.46 23.90 33.29
CA PHE A 174 -1.71 23.61 32.07
C PHE A 174 -0.30 23.04 32.33
N SER A 175 0.40 23.56 33.38
CA SER A 175 1.78 23.13 33.66
C SER A 175 1.87 21.66 34.12
N THR A 176 0.79 21.11 34.65
CA THR A 176 0.72 19.73 35.15
C THR A 176 -0.28 18.85 34.38
N ALA A 177 -1.05 19.45 33.47
CA ALA A 177 -2.01 18.73 32.65
C ALA A 177 -1.29 17.78 31.68
N MET A 178 -1.80 16.56 31.56
CA MET A 178 -1.25 15.56 30.66
C MET A 178 -2.34 14.59 30.16
N LEU A 179 -2.14 14.08 28.96
CA LEU A 179 -2.85 12.91 28.47
C LEU A 179 -2.16 11.64 28.99
N SER A 180 -2.95 10.70 29.50
CA SER A 180 -2.48 9.45 30.09
C SER A 180 -3.10 8.25 29.39
N ASN A 181 -2.39 7.11 29.42
CA ASN A 181 -2.87 5.84 28.86
C ASN A 181 -3.28 5.91 27.38
N ILE A 182 -2.53 6.66 26.58
CA ILE A 182 -2.79 6.82 25.16
C ILE A 182 -2.38 5.54 24.43
N ASN A 183 -3.36 4.77 23.93
CA ASN A 183 -3.16 3.47 23.27
C ASN A 183 -3.77 3.42 21.86
N LYS A 184 -4.13 4.57 21.29
CA LYS A 184 -4.68 4.73 19.94
C LYS A 184 -3.97 5.86 19.20
N ASP A 185 -4.30 6.10 17.95
CA ASP A 185 -3.70 7.09 17.04
C ASP A 185 -3.86 8.53 17.57
N LEU A 186 -3.01 8.94 18.50
CA LEU A 186 -3.04 10.30 19.03
C LEU A 186 -2.67 11.31 17.97
N MET A 187 -3.57 12.26 17.75
CA MET A 187 -3.35 13.49 16.99
C MET A 187 -3.48 14.67 17.92
N TYR A 188 -2.57 15.64 17.84
CA TYR A 188 -2.44 16.73 18.82
C TYR A 188 -2.16 18.07 18.15
N PHE A 189 -2.69 19.14 18.74
CA PHE A 189 -2.47 20.53 18.35
C PHE A 189 -2.38 21.41 19.58
N LYS A 190 -1.50 22.40 19.56
CA LYS A 190 -1.40 23.42 20.58
C LYS A 190 -1.06 24.78 19.95
N THR A 191 -1.74 25.80 20.40
CA THR A 191 -1.44 27.19 20.00
C THR A 191 -1.77 28.18 21.10
N VAL A 192 -1.10 29.34 21.03
CA VAL A 192 -1.43 30.50 21.87
C VAL A 192 -2.08 31.55 20.97
N LYS A 193 -3.24 32.05 21.37
CA LYS A 193 -4.01 33.03 20.59
C LYS A 193 -4.60 34.11 21.48
N THR A 194 -4.45 35.36 21.06
CA THR A 194 -5.16 36.50 21.65
C THR A 194 -6.53 36.57 20.99
N VAL A 195 -7.58 36.61 21.81
CA VAL A 195 -8.99 36.72 21.37
C VAL A 195 -9.31 38.18 21.16
N THR A 196 -9.80 38.55 19.98
CA THR A 196 -10.14 39.93 19.66
C THR A 196 -11.56 40.25 20.09
N GLY A 197 -11.79 41.42 20.71
CA GLY A 197 -13.10 41.79 21.23
C GLY A 197 -14.12 42.24 20.19
N ASN A 198 -13.69 42.65 19.00
CA ASN A 198 -14.53 43.32 18.00
C ASN A 198 -14.62 42.60 16.65
N ALA A 199 -14.08 41.39 16.53
CA ALA A 199 -14.08 40.60 15.29
C ALA A 199 -14.45 39.14 15.55
N PRO A 200 -14.95 38.39 14.56
CA PRO A 200 -15.12 36.97 14.69
C PRO A 200 -13.76 36.29 14.97
N ASN A 201 -13.75 35.41 15.97
CA ASN A 201 -12.57 34.60 16.27
C ASN A 201 -12.81 33.20 15.78
N THR A 202 -11.83 32.67 14.99
CA THR A 202 -11.79 31.27 14.55
C THR A 202 -10.48 30.66 15.02
N LEU A 203 -10.54 29.49 15.59
CA LEU A 203 -9.38 28.67 15.89
C LEU A 203 -9.21 27.67 14.78
N ASP A 204 -8.23 27.92 13.90
CA ASP A 204 -7.85 26.99 12.85
C ASP A 204 -6.97 25.89 13.44
N ILE A 205 -7.40 24.64 13.31
CA ILE A 205 -6.78 23.47 13.90
C ILE A 205 -6.32 22.55 12.78
N VAL A 206 -5.06 22.14 12.81
CA VAL A 206 -4.52 21.00 12.06
C VAL A 206 -3.88 20.07 13.09
N LEU A 207 -4.45 18.90 13.25
CA LEU A 207 -3.96 17.91 14.22
C LEU A 207 -2.74 17.19 13.67
N LYS A 208 -1.70 17.00 14.49
CA LYS A 208 -0.47 16.28 14.12
C LYS A 208 -0.44 14.89 14.74
N HIS A 209 -0.22 13.85 13.91
CA HIS A 209 -0.03 12.50 14.41
C HIS A 209 1.18 12.43 15.34
N GLN A 210 1.04 11.78 16.49
CA GLN A 210 2.08 11.70 17.52
C GLN A 210 2.82 10.38 17.51
N PHE A 211 2.29 9.36 16.84
CA PHE A 211 2.89 8.04 16.73
C PHE A 211 3.37 7.75 15.31
N THR A 212 4.16 6.70 15.18
CA THR A 212 4.63 6.23 13.88
C THR A 212 3.52 5.49 13.17
N ARG A 213 3.36 5.74 11.87
CA ARG A 213 2.47 4.96 10.99
C ARG A 213 3.30 4.19 9.98
N ILE A 214 3.03 2.89 9.84
CA ILE A 214 3.73 2.03 8.88
C ILE A 214 2.70 1.39 7.95
N THR A 215 2.91 1.56 6.65
CA THR A 215 2.20 0.80 5.61
C THR A 215 3.15 -0.22 5.02
N THR A 216 2.74 -1.49 5.01
CA THR A 216 3.56 -2.56 4.45
C THR A 216 3.05 -2.95 3.06
N ASN A 217 3.95 -2.94 2.08
CA ASN A 217 3.69 -3.35 0.71
C ASN A 217 4.45 -4.66 0.43
N ILE A 218 3.77 -5.68 -0.08
CA ILE A 218 4.42 -6.91 -0.53
C ILE A 218 4.27 -7.00 -2.04
N ASP A 219 5.39 -7.09 -2.75
CA ASP A 219 5.46 -7.17 -4.21
C ASP A 219 6.13 -8.48 -4.64
N ALA A 220 5.33 -9.41 -5.14
CA ALA A 220 5.76 -10.68 -5.70
C ALA A 220 5.69 -10.71 -7.24
N SER A 221 5.54 -9.56 -7.91
CA SER A 221 5.36 -9.48 -9.37
C SER A 221 6.59 -9.94 -10.18
N GLN A 222 7.73 -10.14 -9.53
CA GLN A 222 8.94 -10.70 -10.17
C GLN A 222 9.06 -12.23 -10.02
N VAL A 223 8.08 -12.87 -9.38
CA VAL A 223 7.99 -14.32 -9.35
C VAL A 223 7.61 -14.81 -10.74
N GLU A 224 8.39 -15.75 -11.28
CA GLU A 224 8.25 -16.21 -12.67
C GLU A 224 6.93 -16.93 -12.96
N SER A 225 6.28 -17.47 -11.94
CA SER A 225 4.94 -18.05 -12.06
C SER A 225 3.87 -16.96 -12.14
N THR A 226 3.07 -16.77 -11.12
CA THR A 226 2.06 -15.70 -11.07
C THR A 226 2.33 -14.68 -9.99
N GLY A 227 3.11 -15.07 -8.98
CA GLY A 227 3.42 -14.26 -7.81
C GLY A 227 2.19 -13.98 -6.94
N ILE A 228 1.12 -14.78 -7.05
CA ILE A 228 -0.11 -14.56 -6.30
C ILE A 228 0.12 -14.82 -4.82
N ILE A 229 -0.05 -13.79 -4.00
CA ILE A 229 0.03 -13.85 -2.55
C ILE A 229 -1.31 -14.31 -2.00
N THR A 230 -1.38 -15.56 -1.55
CA THR A 230 -2.61 -16.19 -1.05
C THR A 230 -2.70 -16.22 0.47
N GLY A 231 -1.60 -15.93 1.18
CA GLY A 231 -1.60 -15.88 2.64
C GLY A 231 -0.53 -14.97 3.21
N VAL A 232 -0.96 -14.12 4.17
CA VAL A 232 -0.08 -13.33 5.05
C VAL A 232 -0.61 -13.55 6.46
N ASN A 233 -0.08 -14.57 7.14
CA ASN A 233 -0.61 -15.01 8.41
C ASN A 233 0.23 -14.48 9.58
N ASN A 234 -0.45 -13.94 10.59
CA ASN A 234 0.14 -13.39 11.81
C ASN A 234 1.29 -12.38 11.55
N PRO A 235 1.06 -11.34 10.71
CA PRO A 235 2.05 -10.29 10.52
C PRO A 235 2.05 -9.37 11.75
N VAL A 236 3.12 -9.41 12.54
CA VAL A 236 3.22 -8.73 13.84
C VAL A 236 4.48 -7.89 13.91
N PHE A 237 4.34 -6.62 14.27
CA PHE A 237 5.44 -5.73 14.61
C PHE A 237 5.68 -5.76 16.11
N SER A 238 6.90 -6.03 16.55
CA SER A 238 7.34 -6.09 17.93
C SER A 238 8.31 -4.93 18.22
N GLY A 239 8.35 -4.49 19.48
CA GLY A 239 9.20 -3.38 19.93
C GLY A 239 8.43 -2.07 20.15
N GLY A 240 7.11 -2.08 20.00
CA GLY A 240 6.24 -1.00 20.41
C GLY A 240 5.95 -1.01 21.91
N ASN A 241 5.31 0.06 22.38
CA ASN A 241 4.85 0.23 23.75
C ASN A 241 3.33 0.05 23.87
N ALA A 242 2.85 -0.29 25.05
CA ALA A 242 1.43 -0.50 25.29
C ALA A 242 0.65 0.83 25.32
N SER A 243 1.27 1.88 25.87
CA SER A 243 0.67 3.20 25.91
C SER A 243 1.73 4.30 25.99
N ALA A 244 1.25 5.53 25.80
CA ALA A 244 2.06 6.73 25.97
C ALA A 244 1.38 7.74 26.90
N GLN A 245 2.14 8.75 27.31
CA GLN A 245 1.68 9.94 28.02
C GLN A 245 2.23 11.19 27.31
N LEU A 246 1.45 12.28 27.31
CA LEU A 246 1.84 13.55 26.73
C LEU A 246 1.54 14.69 27.70
N ALA A 247 2.56 15.37 28.22
CA ALA A 247 2.39 16.56 29.04
C ALA A 247 2.14 17.78 28.14
N PHE A 248 1.13 18.61 28.47
CA PHE A 248 0.79 19.78 27.64
C PHE A 248 1.89 20.86 27.67
N SER A 249 2.60 21.00 28.79
CA SER A 249 3.72 21.92 28.94
C SER A 249 4.98 21.48 28.18
N ASN A 250 5.11 20.16 27.91
CA ASN A 250 6.24 19.58 27.15
C ASN A 250 5.70 18.56 26.12
N ASP A 251 5.04 19.06 25.09
CA ASP A 251 4.41 18.27 24.03
C ASP A 251 5.41 17.77 22.97
N THR A 252 6.68 18.11 23.10
CA THR A 252 7.73 17.60 22.21
C THR A 252 8.20 16.20 22.58
N GLN A 253 7.97 15.77 23.81
CA GLN A 253 8.39 14.47 24.32
C GLN A 253 7.21 13.62 24.81
N LEU A 254 7.13 12.41 24.30
CA LEU A 254 6.23 11.39 24.77
C LEU A 254 6.95 10.47 25.77
N SER A 255 6.26 10.10 26.85
CA SER A 255 6.70 9.05 27.76
C SER A 255 5.96 7.77 27.43
N TYR A 256 6.67 6.66 27.34
CA TYR A 256 6.11 5.37 26.94
C TYR A 256 6.11 4.37 28.09
N THR A 257 5.10 3.51 28.16
CA THR A 257 4.96 2.48 29.20
C THR A 257 4.56 1.14 28.60
N GLY A 258 5.05 0.07 29.24
CA GLY A 258 4.76 -1.31 28.82
C GLY A 258 5.38 -1.67 27.48
N SER A 259 5.16 -2.89 27.06
CA SER A 259 5.50 -3.39 25.72
C SER A 259 4.25 -3.88 25.00
N ASN A 260 4.20 -3.74 23.71
CA ASN A 260 3.10 -4.21 22.88
C ASN A 260 3.58 -4.68 21.52
N THR A 261 2.76 -5.49 20.88
CA THR A 261 2.90 -5.90 19.49
C THR A 261 1.74 -5.35 18.67
N THR A 262 2.01 -4.92 17.45
CA THR A 262 0.98 -4.40 16.54
C THR A 262 0.82 -5.33 15.35
N SER A 263 -0.40 -5.81 15.11
CA SER A 263 -0.72 -6.62 13.94
C SER A 263 -0.99 -5.75 12.72
N PHE A 264 -0.57 -6.22 11.55
CA PHE A 264 -0.89 -5.62 10.26
C PHE A 264 -2.10 -6.33 9.65
N ASN A 265 -2.99 -5.58 9.02
CA ASN A 265 -4.12 -6.12 8.28
C ASN A 265 -3.87 -5.94 6.77
N PHE A 266 -4.03 -7.00 5.99
CA PHE A 266 -3.96 -6.98 4.53
C PHE A 266 -5.36 -7.28 3.97
N PRO A 267 -6.16 -6.25 3.65
CA PRO A 267 -7.57 -6.42 3.29
C PRO A 267 -7.76 -7.12 1.94
N ASN A 268 -6.79 -7.01 1.03
CA ASN A 268 -6.89 -7.51 -0.33
C ASN A 268 -5.69 -8.42 -0.64
N ILE A 269 -5.84 -9.71 -0.37
CA ILE A 269 -4.91 -10.76 -0.82
C ILE A 269 -5.34 -11.33 -2.17
N ASN A 270 -4.68 -12.37 -2.68
CA ASN A 270 -4.89 -13.00 -3.99
C ASN A 270 -4.47 -12.12 -5.19
N GLN A 271 -3.44 -11.31 -4.98
CA GLN A 271 -2.80 -10.48 -5.99
C GLN A 271 -1.28 -10.61 -5.88
N SER A 272 -0.56 -10.22 -6.94
CA SER A 272 0.91 -10.19 -6.92
C SER A 272 1.49 -8.99 -6.16
N LYS A 273 0.68 -7.97 -5.91
CA LYS A 273 1.01 -6.80 -5.10
C LYS A 273 -0.11 -6.55 -4.12
N ILE A 274 0.23 -6.49 -2.86
CA ILE A 274 -0.72 -6.22 -1.78
C ILE A 274 -0.19 -5.15 -0.84
N THR A 275 -1.10 -4.44 -0.21
CA THR A 275 -0.79 -3.35 0.72
C THR A 275 -1.59 -3.54 1.99
N SER A 276 -0.94 -3.34 3.15
CA SER A 276 -1.62 -3.34 4.44
C SER A 276 -2.39 -2.06 4.70
N ASP A 277 -3.37 -2.11 5.59
CA ASP A 277 -3.82 -0.92 6.28
C ASP A 277 -2.64 -0.28 7.03
N PRO A 278 -2.63 1.06 7.24
CA PRO A 278 -1.62 1.71 8.06
C PRO A 278 -1.69 1.20 9.52
N ALA A 279 -0.59 0.68 10.03
CA ALA A 279 -0.45 0.26 11.41
C ALA A 279 0.14 1.39 12.27
N ILE A 280 -0.42 1.62 13.45
CA ILE A 280 0.05 2.63 14.40
C ILE A 280 1.00 1.97 15.39
N ILE A 281 2.22 2.47 15.46
CA ILE A 281 3.23 1.99 16.39
C ILE A 281 3.45 3.05 17.47
N ILE A 282 3.08 2.72 18.69
CA ILE A 282 3.31 3.55 19.86
C ILE A 282 4.74 3.27 20.33
N GLY A 283 5.63 4.23 20.25
CA GLY A 283 6.98 4.07 20.76
C GLY A 283 8.05 4.69 19.88
N ASN A 284 9.25 4.65 20.42
CA ASN A 284 10.51 4.94 19.74
C ASN A 284 11.38 3.70 19.83
N THR A 285 11.90 3.22 18.71
CA THR A 285 12.69 1.99 18.65
C THR A 285 14.17 2.23 18.31
N PRO A 286 14.91 2.96 19.14
CA PRO A 286 16.32 3.27 18.87
C PRO A 286 17.20 2.01 18.81
N ASN A 287 16.84 0.98 19.55
CA ASN A 287 17.53 -0.32 19.58
C ASN A 287 17.02 -1.31 18.54
N GLY A 288 16.10 -0.86 17.69
CA GLY A 288 15.47 -1.68 16.66
C GLY A 288 14.22 -2.39 17.14
N ALA A 289 13.29 -2.54 16.20
CA ALA A 289 12.08 -3.35 16.32
C ALA A 289 12.13 -4.48 15.29
N SER A 290 11.12 -5.31 15.24
CA SER A 290 11.04 -6.36 14.23
C SER A 290 9.63 -6.49 13.67
N LEU A 291 9.53 -6.79 12.37
CA LEU A 291 8.32 -7.33 11.76
C LEU A 291 8.52 -8.83 11.55
N ASN A 292 7.63 -9.64 12.08
CA ASN A 292 7.56 -11.07 11.78
C ASN A 292 6.24 -11.37 11.05
N ILE A 293 6.31 -11.96 9.87
CA ILE A 293 5.17 -12.59 9.21
C ILE A 293 5.26 -14.07 9.55
N GLY A 294 4.33 -14.57 10.36
CA GLY A 294 4.34 -15.96 10.84
C GLY A 294 4.34 -16.96 9.70
N ASN A 295 3.59 -16.67 8.62
CA ASN A 295 3.60 -17.48 7.41
C ASN A 295 3.20 -16.62 6.19
N LEU A 296 4.06 -16.60 5.16
CA LEU A 296 3.82 -15.95 3.87
C LEU A 296 3.68 -17.02 2.78
N ILE A 297 2.56 -17.00 2.04
CA ILE A 297 2.24 -17.99 1.01
C ILE A 297 2.14 -17.29 -0.35
N ILE A 298 2.98 -17.70 -1.30
CA ILE A 298 3.00 -17.17 -2.66
C ILE A 298 3.01 -18.34 -3.65
N ASP A 299 2.06 -18.38 -4.56
CA ASP A 299 1.85 -19.47 -5.53
C ASP A 299 1.87 -20.87 -4.89
N GLY A 300 1.26 -20.98 -3.69
CA GLY A 300 1.22 -22.23 -2.91
C GLY A 300 2.54 -22.57 -2.18
N THR A 301 3.64 -21.86 -2.41
CA THR A 301 4.88 -22.00 -1.64
C THR A 301 4.77 -21.22 -0.34
N SER A 302 5.08 -21.89 0.77
CA SER A 302 4.94 -21.34 2.12
C SER A 302 6.31 -21.09 2.75
N LYS A 303 6.50 -19.88 3.28
CA LYS A 303 7.65 -19.52 4.10
C LYS A 303 7.19 -19.14 5.50
N ASN A 304 7.66 -19.88 6.50
CA ASN A 304 7.40 -19.57 7.90
C ASN A 304 8.44 -18.60 8.47
N ASN A 305 8.03 -17.80 9.44
CA ASN A 305 8.89 -16.89 10.22
C ASN A 305 9.72 -15.95 9.32
N VAL A 306 9.04 -15.18 8.47
CA VAL A 306 9.69 -14.13 7.67
C VAL A 306 9.96 -12.95 8.62
N LEU A 307 11.18 -12.91 9.16
CA LEU A 307 11.59 -11.97 10.21
C LEU A 307 12.50 -10.87 9.68
N PHE A 308 12.03 -9.63 9.80
CA PHE A 308 12.83 -8.41 9.60
C PHE A 308 13.15 -7.81 10.97
N SER A 309 14.41 -7.67 11.29
CA SER A 309 14.88 -7.23 12.62
C SER A 309 15.63 -5.89 12.53
N ASN A 310 15.88 -5.29 13.70
CA ASN A 310 16.60 -4.03 13.82
C ASN A 310 15.99 -2.85 13.04
N LEU A 311 14.67 -2.86 12.83
CA LEU A 311 13.94 -1.77 12.21
C LEU A 311 13.91 -0.57 13.18
N LYS A 312 14.47 0.56 12.75
CA LYS A 312 14.49 1.80 13.54
C LYS A 312 13.42 2.73 13.02
N ILE A 313 12.50 3.11 13.89
CA ILE A 313 11.43 4.07 13.60
C ILE A 313 11.49 5.22 14.58
N THR A 314 11.06 6.39 14.12
CA THR A 314 10.98 7.62 14.90
C THR A 314 9.51 8.00 15.08
N PRO A 315 9.06 8.39 16.28
CA PRO A 315 7.71 8.89 16.50
C PRO A 315 7.35 10.03 15.55
N ARG A 316 6.06 10.23 15.30
CA ARG A 316 5.51 11.27 14.41
C ARG A 316 5.83 11.10 12.93
N SER A 317 6.48 10.01 12.55
CA SER A 317 6.91 9.76 11.17
C SER A 317 6.02 8.71 10.51
N GLN A 318 5.90 8.82 9.20
CA GLN A 318 5.25 7.81 8.37
C GLN A 318 6.29 7.04 7.58
N TYR A 319 6.12 5.70 7.50
CA TYR A 319 7.02 4.82 6.76
C TYR A 319 6.25 3.92 5.79
N ASN A 320 6.89 3.63 4.66
CA ASN A 320 6.54 2.51 3.80
C ASN A 320 7.57 1.38 4.01
N LEU A 321 7.11 0.22 4.43
CA LEU A 321 7.91 -1.00 4.45
C LEU A 321 7.61 -1.81 3.19
N ASN A 322 8.53 -1.79 2.25
CA ASN A 322 8.40 -2.49 0.98
C ASN A 322 9.12 -3.84 1.06
N LEU A 323 8.38 -4.92 0.89
CA LEU A 323 8.87 -6.29 0.84
C LEU A 323 8.79 -6.77 -0.61
N LYS A 324 9.92 -6.78 -1.30
CA LYS A 324 9.96 -7.16 -2.70
C LYS A 324 10.59 -8.53 -2.86
N LEU A 325 9.85 -9.48 -3.44
CA LEU A 325 10.44 -10.74 -3.86
C LEU A 325 11.28 -10.50 -5.11
N THR A 326 12.53 -10.90 -5.02
CA THR A 326 13.51 -10.75 -6.09
C THR A 326 14.11 -12.11 -6.40
N PRO A 327 14.18 -12.52 -7.68
CA PRO A 327 14.82 -13.77 -8.03
C PRO A 327 16.28 -13.74 -7.63
N CYS A 328 16.78 -14.88 -7.16
CA CYS A 328 18.20 -15.08 -6.93
C CYS A 328 18.96 -14.96 -8.26
N THR A 329 20.24 -14.66 -8.22
CA THR A 329 21.06 -14.65 -9.44
C THR A 329 21.01 -16.03 -10.09
N GLN A 330 20.56 -16.07 -11.33
CA GLN A 330 20.33 -17.30 -12.08
C GLN A 330 21.10 -17.28 -13.38
N PHE A 331 21.50 -18.45 -13.84
CA PHE A 331 21.95 -18.62 -15.20
C PHE A 331 21.11 -19.68 -15.93
N ASN A 332 21.03 -19.56 -17.24
CA ASN A 332 20.38 -20.55 -18.08
C ASN A 332 21.36 -21.61 -18.48
N MET A 333 21.02 -22.86 -18.13
CA MET A 333 21.77 -24.03 -18.54
C MET A 333 21.33 -24.45 -19.94
N ASN A 334 22.26 -24.48 -20.89
CA ASN A 334 22.06 -25.02 -22.24
C ASN A 334 20.78 -24.53 -22.94
N PRO A 335 20.59 -23.21 -23.12
CA PRO A 335 19.41 -22.68 -23.81
C PRO A 335 19.45 -23.21 -25.27
N THR A 336 18.42 -23.97 -25.63
CA THR A 336 18.35 -24.63 -26.92
C THR A 336 17.07 -24.24 -27.62
N PRO A 337 17.15 -23.42 -28.70
CA PRO A 337 16.00 -23.09 -29.50
C PRO A 337 15.53 -24.29 -30.35
N PHE A 338 14.24 -24.31 -30.65
CA PHE A 338 13.65 -25.30 -31.54
C PHE A 338 12.55 -24.70 -32.39
N ASP A 339 12.38 -25.31 -33.55
CA ASP A 339 11.29 -25.10 -34.49
C ASP A 339 10.98 -26.48 -35.09
N GLN A 340 9.89 -27.08 -34.64
CA GLN A 340 9.52 -28.44 -34.98
C GLN A 340 8.21 -28.47 -35.73
N ASP A 341 8.20 -29.25 -36.81
CA ASP A 341 7.05 -29.56 -37.63
C ASP A 341 6.79 -31.06 -37.53
N ALA A 342 5.64 -31.45 -37.02
CA ALA A 342 5.25 -32.83 -36.78
C ALA A 342 4.88 -33.62 -38.05
N SER A 343 4.86 -32.98 -39.23
CA SER A 343 4.74 -33.68 -40.51
C SER A 343 5.91 -34.63 -40.76
N LEU A 344 6.99 -34.51 -39.96
CA LEU A 344 8.16 -35.41 -40.01
C LEU A 344 8.00 -36.51 -38.96
N PRO A 345 8.07 -37.78 -39.30
CA PRO A 345 7.95 -38.89 -38.36
C PRO A 345 9.02 -38.83 -37.29
N ASN A 346 8.67 -39.10 -36.03
CA ASN A 346 9.56 -39.11 -34.86
C ASN A 346 10.17 -37.76 -34.50
N ASN A 347 9.48 -36.68 -34.73
CA ASN A 347 9.98 -35.36 -34.42
C ASN A 347 9.92 -35.10 -32.90
N SER A 348 11.07 -35.24 -32.22
CA SER A 348 11.24 -34.93 -30.83
C SER A 348 12.39 -33.96 -30.62
N LYS A 349 12.23 -32.97 -29.74
CA LYS A 349 13.31 -32.10 -29.33
C LYS A 349 13.86 -32.55 -28.00
N TYR A 350 15.17 -32.78 -28.00
CA TYR A 350 15.92 -33.25 -26.84
C TYR A 350 16.64 -32.12 -26.12
N PHE A 351 16.65 -32.19 -24.79
CA PHE A 351 17.40 -31.35 -23.88
C PHE A 351 18.09 -32.26 -22.85
N GLY A 352 19.39 -32.13 -22.70
CA GLY A 352 20.15 -32.87 -21.71
C GLY A 352 20.96 -31.95 -20.80
N PHE A 353 21.07 -32.32 -19.55
CA PHE A 353 21.89 -31.59 -18.58
C PHE A 353 22.36 -32.47 -17.44
N ASN A 354 23.51 -32.11 -16.87
CA ASN A 354 24.06 -32.76 -15.69
C ASN A 354 23.48 -32.11 -14.41
N GLY A 355 23.12 -32.93 -13.43
CA GLY A 355 22.60 -32.50 -12.15
C GLY A 355 21.10 -32.19 -12.18
N ILE A 356 20.60 -31.71 -11.07
CA ILE A 356 19.20 -31.35 -10.90
C ILE A 356 19.05 -29.84 -11.14
N PRO A 357 18.36 -29.40 -12.19
CA PRO A 357 18.06 -27.96 -12.36
C PRO A 357 17.13 -27.50 -11.26
N ASP A 358 17.27 -26.26 -10.83
CA ASP A 358 16.30 -25.67 -9.95
C ASP A 358 14.92 -25.57 -10.63
N ARG A 359 14.95 -25.32 -11.94
CA ARG A 359 13.80 -25.44 -12.84
C ARG A 359 14.27 -25.83 -14.25
N PHE A 360 13.43 -26.59 -14.94
CA PHE A 360 13.48 -26.69 -16.39
C PHE A 360 12.33 -25.89 -16.97
N ILE A 361 12.63 -25.01 -17.90
CA ILE A 361 11.66 -24.09 -18.51
C ILE A 361 11.64 -24.32 -20.02
N VAL A 362 10.44 -24.34 -20.57
CA VAL A 362 10.23 -24.26 -22.02
C VAL A 362 9.30 -23.08 -22.31
N ASP A 363 9.83 -22.16 -23.08
CA ASP A 363 9.11 -20.99 -23.59
C ASP A 363 8.72 -21.20 -25.04
N PHE A 364 7.45 -21.45 -25.28
CA PHE A 364 6.91 -21.60 -26.64
C PHE A 364 6.54 -20.23 -27.19
N THR A 365 7.14 -19.86 -28.31
CA THR A 365 6.77 -18.66 -29.07
C THR A 365 5.68 -18.93 -30.09
N TYR A 366 5.44 -20.18 -30.40
CA TYR A 366 4.36 -20.63 -31.27
C TYR A 366 3.93 -22.06 -30.89
N VAL A 367 2.61 -22.28 -30.87
CA VAL A 367 1.96 -23.60 -30.71
C VAL A 367 0.73 -23.56 -31.61
N ASP A 368 0.56 -24.57 -32.45
CA ASP A 368 -0.66 -24.67 -33.28
C ASP A 368 -1.68 -25.67 -32.75
N ASN A 369 -1.24 -26.78 -32.16
CA ASN A 369 -2.18 -27.82 -31.75
C ASN A 369 -1.83 -28.46 -30.41
N SER A 370 -0.75 -29.27 -30.34
CA SER A 370 -0.44 -30.10 -29.19
C SER A 370 1.05 -30.35 -29.01
N PHE A 371 1.42 -30.77 -27.79
CA PHE A 371 2.71 -31.35 -27.48
C PHE A 371 2.65 -32.23 -26.23
N SER A 372 3.69 -33.01 -25.97
CA SER A 372 3.87 -33.79 -24.76
C SER A 372 5.32 -33.72 -24.31
N PHE A 373 5.56 -34.00 -23.03
CA PHE A 373 6.90 -34.12 -22.46
C PHE A 373 7.17 -35.53 -21.98
N ILE A 374 8.40 -36.00 -22.23
CA ILE A 374 8.98 -37.19 -21.61
C ILE A 374 10.20 -36.71 -20.85
N VAL A 375 10.24 -36.95 -19.55
CA VAL A 375 11.35 -36.57 -18.67
C VAL A 375 11.89 -37.85 -18.01
N ASN A 376 13.18 -38.14 -18.18
CA ASN A 376 13.81 -39.35 -17.62
C ASN A 376 12.95 -40.61 -17.90
N ASN A 377 12.55 -40.83 -19.14
CA ASN A 377 11.67 -41.90 -19.59
C ASN A 377 10.22 -41.88 -19.00
N THR A 378 9.82 -40.81 -18.31
CA THR A 378 8.47 -40.68 -17.79
C THR A 378 7.68 -39.64 -18.59
N ARG A 379 6.59 -40.06 -19.21
CA ARG A 379 5.64 -39.14 -19.84
C ARG A 379 4.82 -38.41 -18.76
N ILE A 380 4.80 -37.07 -18.80
CA ILE A 380 4.19 -36.24 -17.74
C ILE A 380 2.67 -36.27 -17.72
N THR A 381 2.02 -36.55 -18.86
CA THR A 381 0.57 -36.69 -18.99
C THR A 381 0.23 -37.99 -19.73
N ALA A 382 -0.93 -38.57 -19.45
CA ALA A 382 -1.38 -39.77 -20.16
C ALA A 382 -1.65 -39.44 -21.62
N ASP A 383 -2.37 -38.34 -21.86
CA ASP A 383 -2.70 -37.86 -23.19
C ASP A 383 -1.78 -36.71 -23.58
N GLU A 384 -1.68 -36.39 -24.86
CA GLU A 384 -1.05 -35.15 -25.33
C GLU A 384 -1.77 -33.93 -24.76
N ILE A 385 -1.02 -32.87 -24.49
CA ILE A 385 -1.57 -31.57 -24.06
C ILE A 385 -2.13 -30.89 -25.31
N GLN A 386 -3.45 -30.78 -25.39
CA GLN A 386 -4.19 -30.30 -26.55
C GLN A 386 -4.65 -28.86 -26.33
N PHE A 387 -4.26 -27.98 -27.24
CA PHE A 387 -4.62 -26.57 -27.25
C PHE A 387 -5.67 -26.21 -28.31
N ASP A 388 -5.89 -27.11 -29.26
CA ASP A 388 -6.86 -27.01 -30.35
C ASP A 388 -7.58 -28.33 -30.56
N ASN A 389 -8.75 -28.31 -31.20
CA ASN A 389 -9.56 -29.51 -31.44
C ASN A 389 -9.18 -30.27 -32.72
N GLN A 390 -8.12 -29.92 -33.42
CA GLN A 390 -7.77 -30.56 -34.70
C GLN A 390 -7.40 -32.04 -34.56
N SER A 391 -6.79 -32.43 -33.46
CA SER A 391 -6.34 -33.81 -33.21
C SER A 391 -6.89 -34.42 -31.92
N GLY A 392 -7.74 -33.72 -31.19
CA GLY A 392 -8.31 -34.19 -29.94
C GLY A 392 -9.09 -33.11 -29.21
N THR A 393 -9.68 -33.45 -28.09
CA THR A 393 -10.39 -32.46 -27.26
C THR A 393 -9.38 -31.61 -26.46
N ILE A 394 -9.54 -30.29 -26.45
CA ILE A 394 -8.75 -29.38 -25.65
C ILE A 394 -8.82 -29.80 -24.17
N ASN A 395 -7.67 -30.15 -23.62
CA ASN A 395 -7.52 -30.66 -22.25
C ASN A 395 -6.69 -29.75 -21.33
N ILE A 396 -6.51 -28.50 -21.75
CA ILE A 396 -5.88 -27.46 -20.94
C ILE A 396 -6.71 -26.17 -21.01
N GLN A 397 -6.87 -25.49 -19.90
CA GLN A 397 -7.75 -24.35 -19.78
C GLN A 397 -7.24 -23.31 -18.79
N PHE A 398 -7.78 -22.09 -18.86
CA PHE A 398 -7.58 -21.05 -17.87
C PHE A 398 -8.35 -21.36 -16.56
N PRO A 399 -8.00 -20.68 -15.41
CA PRO A 399 -8.66 -20.97 -14.12
C PRO A 399 -10.18 -20.78 -14.11
N ASP A 400 -10.69 -19.90 -14.96
CA ASP A 400 -12.13 -19.67 -15.15
C ASP A 400 -12.82 -20.68 -16.11
N GLY A 401 -12.08 -21.69 -16.55
CA GLY A 401 -12.57 -22.72 -17.49
C GLY A 401 -12.52 -22.30 -18.96
N ALA A 402 -12.08 -21.08 -19.27
CA ALA A 402 -11.99 -20.61 -20.66
C ALA A 402 -10.91 -21.36 -21.44
N LYS A 403 -11.13 -21.54 -22.75
CA LYS A 403 -10.24 -22.28 -23.68
C LYS A 403 -10.02 -21.47 -24.94
N TRP A 404 -8.86 -21.67 -25.57
CA TRP A 404 -8.54 -21.06 -26.85
C TRP A 404 -9.50 -21.48 -27.96
N GLY A 405 -9.91 -20.54 -28.79
CA GLY A 405 -10.78 -20.80 -29.93
C GLY A 405 -12.22 -21.23 -29.60
N GLN A 406 -12.55 -21.46 -28.32
CA GLN A 406 -13.87 -21.92 -27.87
C GLN A 406 -14.61 -20.91 -26.98
N SER A 407 -13.87 -20.10 -26.24
CA SER A 407 -14.45 -19.08 -25.34
C SER A 407 -14.49 -17.72 -26.02
N GLY A 408 -15.56 -16.99 -25.85
CA GLY A 408 -15.75 -15.67 -26.48
C GLY A 408 -14.62 -14.71 -26.18
N GLY A 409 -14.03 -14.10 -27.21
CA GLY A 409 -12.93 -13.15 -27.10
C GLY A 409 -11.52 -13.77 -26.96
N ILE A 410 -11.40 -15.09 -26.90
CA ILE A 410 -10.11 -15.78 -26.88
C ILE A 410 -9.87 -16.42 -28.25
N PRO A 411 -8.86 -15.97 -29.03
CA PRO A 411 -8.57 -16.55 -30.34
C PRO A 411 -8.02 -17.97 -30.22
N ALA A 412 -7.99 -18.70 -31.31
CA ALA A 412 -7.28 -19.97 -31.39
C ALA A 412 -5.80 -19.75 -31.08
N ILE A 413 -5.13 -20.73 -30.45
CA ILE A 413 -3.77 -20.56 -29.93
C ILE A 413 -2.77 -20.18 -31.02
N TYR A 414 -2.90 -20.72 -32.20
CA TYR A 414 -2.01 -20.43 -33.34
C TYR A 414 -2.12 -18.99 -33.88
N ASN A 415 -3.17 -18.25 -33.47
CA ASN A 415 -3.34 -16.83 -33.78
C ASN A 415 -2.76 -15.90 -32.72
N ILE A 416 -2.18 -16.47 -31.65
CA ILE A 416 -1.57 -15.67 -30.59
C ILE A 416 -0.07 -15.48 -30.88
N ALA A 417 0.35 -14.23 -31.00
CA ALA A 417 1.75 -13.88 -31.22
C ALA A 417 2.52 -13.78 -29.89
N ALA A 418 3.74 -14.29 -29.88
CA ALA A 418 4.73 -13.96 -28.87
C ALA A 418 5.21 -12.53 -29.10
N ASN A 419 5.25 -11.72 -28.03
CA ASN A 419 5.72 -10.34 -28.13
C ASN A 419 7.24 -10.25 -28.27
N SER A 420 7.96 -11.28 -27.79
CA SER A 420 9.39 -11.45 -27.92
C SER A 420 9.76 -12.91 -27.52
N PRO A 421 11.00 -13.36 -27.74
CA PRO A 421 11.46 -14.66 -27.22
C PRO A 421 11.34 -14.79 -25.69
N THR A 422 11.36 -13.67 -24.97
CA THR A 422 11.21 -13.60 -23.51
C THR A 422 9.77 -13.42 -23.04
N ALA A 423 8.83 -13.23 -23.97
CA ALA A 423 7.39 -13.09 -23.71
C ALA A 423 6.60 -14.15 -24.51
N PRO A 424 6.75 -15.43 -24.15
CA PRO A 424 6.20 -16.57 -24.90
C PRO A 424 4.67 -16.57 -24.90
N VAL A 425 4.09 -17.39 -25.77
CA VAL A 425 2.65 -17.71 -25.78
C VAL A 425 2.30 -18.68 -24.67
N ILE A 426 3.10 -19.74 -24.53
CA ILE A 426 3.00 -20.75 -23.47
C ILE A 426 4.37 -20.88 -22.78
N ARG A 427 4.35 -21.00 -21.46
CA ARG A 427 5.47 -21.40 -20.65
C ARG A 427 5.16 -22.68 -19.89
N VAL A 428 6.07 -23.63 -19.93
CA VAL A 428 6.04 -24.82 -19.09
C VAL A 428 7.21 -24.74 -18.12
N VAL A 429 6.92 -24.95 -16.84
CA VAL A 429 7.96 -24.97 -15.79
C VAL A 429 7.88 -26.31 -15.08
N ILE A 430 9.00 -27.00 -15.01
CA ILE A 430 9.19 -28.19 -14.17
C ILE A 430 10.15 -27.80 -13.06
N ASP A 431 9.66 -27.80 -11.82
CA ASP A 431 10.47 -27.40 -10.66
C ASP A 431 11.44 -28.51 -10.23
N ARG A 432 12.36 -28.18 -9.32
CA ARG A 432 13.35 -29.11 -8.71
C ARG A 432 12.70 -30.34 -8.07
N ASN A 433 11.48 -30.22 -7.58
CA ASN A 433 10.72 -31.28 -6.94
C ASN A 433 9.97 -32.16 -7.96
N GLY A 434 10.05 -31.82 -9.25
CA GLY A 434 9.41 -32.52 -10.35
C GLY A 434 7.94 -32.17 -10.57
N ASN A 435 7.44 -31.08 -9.99
CA ASN A 435 6.10 -30.60 -10.26
C ASN A 435 6.11 -29.80 -11.56
N THR A 436 5.07 -29.97 -12.38
CA THR A 436 4.93 -29.27 -13.66
C THR A 436 3.80 -28.25 -13.58
N ALA A 437 4.06 -27.01 -14.03
CA ALA A 437 3.11 -25.95 -14.15
C ALA A 437 3.07 -25.39 -15.57
N PHE A 438 1.89 -24.99 -16.02
CA PHE A 438 1.62 -24.41 -17.33
C PHE A 438 1.11 -23.00 -17.20
N TYR A 439 1.58 -22.13 -18.08
CA TYR A 439 1.15 -20.73 -18.15
C TYR A 439 0.92 -20.34 -19.61
N GLY A 440 -0.06 -19.47 -19.87
CA GLY A 440 -0.39 -19.07 -21.24
C GLY A 440 -0.97 -17.67 -21.34
N LYS A 441 -0.92 -17.11 -22.54
CA LYS A 441 -1.58 -15.86 -22.91
C LYS A 441 -2.99 -16.13 -23.42
N ARG A 442 -3.94 -15.24 -23.11
CA ARG A 442 -5.28 -15.26 -23.72
C ARG A 442 -5.29 -14.62 -25.09
N GLN A 443 -4.45 -13.61 -25.29
CA GLN A 443 -4.37 -12.83 -26.54
C GLN A 443 -2.97 -12.27 -26.75
N SER A 444 -2.66 -11.85 -27.98
CA SER A 444 -1.32 -11.39 -28.37
C SER A 444 -0.81 -10.17 -27.58
N GLY A 445 -1.70 -9.30 -27.10
CA GLY A 445 -1.35 -8.11 -26.31
C GLY A 445 -1.02 -8.35 -24.85
N ASP A 446 -1.25 -9.56 -24.32
CA ASP A 446 -1.02 -9.86 -22.92
C ASP A 446 0.47 -9.83 -22.59
N LEU A 447 0.82 -9.07 -21.54
CA LEU A 447 2.19 -8.97 -21.03
C LEU A 447 2.48 -10.02 -19.95
N VAL A 448 1.45 -10.59 -19.34
CA VAL A 448 1.55 -11.54 -18.22
C VAL A 448 0.90 -12.86 -18.63
N LEU A 449 1.63 -13.95 -18.39
CA LEU A 449 1.09 -15.29 -18.57
C LEU A 449 0.16 -15.62 -17.40
N GLN A 450 -0.99 -16.23 -17.69
CA GLN A 450 -1.93 -16.72 -16.69
C GLN A 450 -1.68 -18.22 -16.44
N PRO A 451 -1.90 -18.73 -15.21
CA PRO A 451 -1.78 -20.15 -14.94
C PRO A 451 -2.82 -20.92 -15.74
N LEU A 452 -2.46 -22.16 -16.10
CA LEU A 452 -3.33 -23.07 -16.84
C LEU A 452 -3.55 -24.34 -16.03
N THR A 453 -4.74 -24.92 -16.18
CA THR A 453 -5.12 -26.19 -15.56
C THR A 453 -5.23 -27.26 -16.62
N TYR A 454 -4.48 -28.38 -16.46
CA TYR A 454 -4.65 -29.57 -17.28
C TYR A 454 -5.87 -30.36 -16.78
N THR A 455 -6.77 -30.72 -17.71
CA THR A 455 -8.03 -31.43 -17.44
C THR A 455 -8.09 -32.82 -18.08
N GLY A 456 -7.00 -33.27 -18.70
CA GLY A 456 -6.91 -34.60 -19.31
C GLY A 456 -6.86 -35.74 -18.29
N SER A 457 -6.97 -36.96 -18.79
CA SER A 457 -7.03 -38.17 -17.95
C SER A 457 -5.72 -38.37 -17.17
N GLY A 458 -5.85 -38.86 -15.93
CA GLY A 458 -4.72 -39.21 -15.06
C GLY A 458 -3.92 -38.02 -14.52
N GLY A 459 -4.28 -36.76 -14.85
CA GLY A 459 -3.60 -35.57 -14.38
C GLY A 459 -2.14 -35.46 -14.84
N ILE A 460 -1.38 -34.61 -14.15
CA ILE A 460 0.05 -34.38 -14.40
C ILE A 460 0.85 -35.26 -13.43
N LYS A 461 1.75 -36.08 -13.96
CA LYS A 461 2.65 -36.94 -13.16
C LYS A 461 3.80 -36.13 -12.62
N LYS A 462 4.14 -36.36 -11.36
CA LYS A 462 5.36 -35.86 -10.77
C LYS A 462 6.59 -36.50 -11.38
N ILE A 463 7.57 -35.68 -11.72
CA ILE A 463 8.83 -36.13 -12.33
C ILE A 463 9.86 -36.46 -11.24
N ASN A 464 10.69 -37.44 -11.51
CA ASN A 464 11.86 -37.76 -10.69
C ASN A 464 13.14 -37.26 -11.36
N TRP A 465 13.71 -36.17 -10.84
CA TRP A 465 15.02 -35.71 -11.22
C TRP A 465 16.11 -36.57 -10.53
N THR A 466 17.19 -36.83 -11.23
CA THR A 466 18.35 -37.53 -10.68
C THR A 466 19.48 -36.55 -10.35
N SER A 467 20.36 -36.90 -9.43
CA SER A 467 21.55 -36.10 -9.12
C SER A 467 22.62 -36.16 -10.25
N GLY A 468 22.48 -37.11 -11.17
CA GLY A 468 23.35 -37.26 -12.32
C GLY A 468 22.82 -36.60 -13.57
N TYR A 469 22.70 -37.37 -14.64
CA TYR A 469 22.21 -36.88 -15.94
C TYR A 469 20.69 -36.92 -16.02
N ASN A 470 20.11 -35.83 -16.51
CA ASN A 470 18.66 -35.70 -16.76
C ASN A 470 18.40 -35.34 -18.21
N GLU A 471 17.29 -35.85 -18.74
CA GLU A 471 16.86 -35.59 -20.10
C GLU A 471 15.38 -35.24 -20.20
N VAL A 472 15.10 -34.33 -21.11
CA VAL A 472 13.73 -33.94 -21.44
C VAL A 472 13.55 -34.03 -22.95
N TYR A 473 12.46 -34.65 -23.36
CA TYR A 473 12.02 -34.69 -24.75
C TYR A 473 10.67 -33.98 -24.86
N ILE A 474 10.59 -33.08 -25.83
CA ILE A 474 9.29 -32.54 -26.27
C ILE A 474 8.88 -33.33 -27.49
N THR A 475 7.76 -33.99 -27.44
CA THR A 475 7.25 -34.87 -28.48
C THR A 475 5.92 -34.36 -29.00
N GLN A 476 5.62 -34.66 -30.26
CA GLN A 476 4.34 -34.48 -30.88
C GLN A 476 3.89 -35.80 -31.48
N VAL A 477 2.73 -36.28 -31.06
CA VAL A 477 2.12 -37.51 -31.63
C VAL A 477 0.96 -37.02 -32.51
N ALA A 478 1.30 -36.48 -33.64
CA ALA A 478 0.24 -35.85 -34.42
C ALA A 478 -0.25 -36.78 -35.52
N SER A 479 -1.53 -36.85 -35.66
CA SER A 479 -2.26 -37.25 -36.87
C SER A 479 -2.52 -36.04 -37.77
N GLY A 480 -1.52 -35.14 -37.97
CA GLY A 480 -1.67 -33.94 -38.78
C GLY A 480 -0.49 -32.99 -38.67
N PRO A 481 -0.38 -31.94 -39.48
CA PRO A 481 0.64 -30.95 -39.37
C PRO A 481 0.49 -30.15 -38.08
N THR A 482 1.35 -30.37 -37.12
CA THR A 482 1.46 -29.57 -35.91
C THR A 482 2.86 -28.97 -35.83
N ARG A 483 2.93 -27.67 -35.46
CA ARG A 483 4.18 -26.97 -35.34
C ARG A 483 4.30 -26.34 -33.97
N ILE A 484 5.47 -26.50 -33.37
CA ILE A 484 5.85 -25.83 -32.13
C ILE A 484 7.18 -25.15 -32.30
N LYS A 485 7.30 -23.95 -31.72
CA LYS A 485 8.51 -23.16 -31.76
C LYS A 485 8.81 -22.55 -30.40
N GLY A 486 10.05 -22.57 -29.99
CA GLY A 486 10.39 -22.03 -28.67
C GLY A 486 11.86 -22.23 -28.28
N THR A 487 12.11 -22.12 -26.98
CA THR A 487 13.41 -22.33 -26.37
C THR A 487 13.25 -23.10 -25.07
N GLY A 488 13.98 -24.21 -24.92
CA GLY A 488 14.06 -24.95 -23.65
C GLY A 488 15.40 -24.72 -22.98
N TYR A 489 15.41 -24.62 -21.64
CA TYR A 489 16.62 -24.43 -20.85
C TYR A 489 16.40 -24.86 -19.40
N GLY A 490 17.50 -25.34 -18.78
CA GLY A 490 17.54 -25.46 -17.32
C GLY A 490 17.80 -24.10 -16.67
N LYS A 491 17.29 -23.88 -15.47
CA LYS A 491 17.71 -22.77 -14.61
C LYS A 491 18.42 -23.30 -13.38
N GLN A 492 19.52 -22.67 -13.05
CA GLN A 492 20.32 -22.94 -11.86
C GLN A 492 20.55 -21.64 -11.12
N ASN A 493 20.27 -21.64 -9.82
CA ASN A 493 20.60 -20.51 -8.96
C ASN A 493 22.09 -20.55 -8.61
N THR A 494 22.76 -19.40 -8.72
CA THR A 494 24.17 -19.27 -8.33
C THR A 494 24.30 -18.73 -6.92
N THR A 495 23.45 -17.82 -6.53
CA THR A 495 23.43 -17.22 -5.18
C THR A 495 22.04 -16.70 -4.87
N CYS A 496 21.49 -17.16 -3.75
CA CYS A 496 20.47 -16.42 -3.01
C CYS A 496 21.18 -15.69 -1.87
N PRO A 497 21.11 -14.39 -1.77
CA PRO A 497 21.71 -13.66 -0.65
C PRO A 497 21.08 -14.06 0.68
#